data_24ccf9b30c3a809cd27dddde97e4022e
#
_entry.id   24ccf9b30c3a809cd27dddde97e4022e
#
_cell.length_a   1.000
_cell.length_b   1.000
_cell.length_c   1.000
_cell.angle_alpha   90.00
_cell.angle_beta   90.00
_cell.angle_gamma   90.00
#
_symmetry.space_group_name_H-M   'P 1'
#
loop_
_entity.id
_entity.type
_entity.pdbx_description
1 polymer ?
#
loop_
_entity_poly.entity_id
_entity_poly.type
_entity_poly.pdbx_seq_one_letter_code
_entity_poly.pdbx_strand_id
1 'polypeptide(L)'
;MTTHESGQDDPSSEDTVIVAETRTGTYTQQITAGRHQLIADEPAPTGDDAGPNPYDLLLAALGACTSMTIRMYADRKEWPLKRVRVTLRHSRIHARDCAECETTVGFIDHIDRSIELTGDLDHAQRDRLLLIAERCPVHQTLTSEVRVTTSLV
;
A
#
# COMPACT_ATOMS: atom_id res chain seq x y z
N MET A 1 -49.02 -13.49 3.00
CA MET A 1 -47.85 -14.25 2.56
C MET A 1 -46.88 -13.27 1.95
N THR A 2 -45.96 -12.77 2.74
CA THR A 2 -44.90 -11.83 2.32
C THR A 2 -43.61 -12.60 2.37
N THR A 3 -43.08 -12.90 1.19
CA THR A 3 -41.75 -13.52 1.03
C THR A 3 -40.69 -12.46 1.23
N HIS A 4 -39.93 -12.56 2.32
CA HIS A 4 -38.68 -11.87 2.54
C HIS A 4 -37.65 -12.51 1.61
N GLU A 5 -37.25 -11.79 0.54
CA GLU A 5 -36.01 -12.07 -0.19
C GLU A 5 -34.85 -11.59 0.69
N SER A 6 -34.17 -12.54 1.28
CA SER A 6 -32.87 -12.33 1.90
C SER A 6 -31.85 -12.08 0.79
N GLY A 7 -31.44 -10.82 0.60
CA GLY A 7 -30.28 -10.49 -0.20
C GLY A 7 -29.07 -11.20 0.38
N GLN A 8 -28.57 -12.19 -0.33
CA GLN A 8 -27.26 -12.77 -0.07
C GLN A 8 -26.23 -11.74 -0.55
N ASP A 9 -25.58 -11.06 0.38
CA ASP A 9 -24.36 -10.32 0.12
C ASP A 9 -23.33 -11.34 -0.34
N ASP A 10 -22.92 -11.25 -1.60
CA ASP A 10 -21.87 -12.07 -2.19
C ASP A 10 -20.53 -11.62 -1.58
N PRO A 11 -19.89 -12.44 -0.73
CA PRO A 11 -18.63 -12.06 -0.07
C PRO A 11 -17.44 -11.93 -1.06
N SER A 12 -17.63 -12.25 -2.34
CA SER A 12 -16.58 -12.18 -3.37
C SER A 12 -16.37 -10.77 -3.94
N SER A 13 -17.26 -9.81 -3.69
CA SER A 13 -17.16 -8.45 -4.24
C SER A 13 -16.33 -7.47 -3.40
N GLU A 14 -16.13 -7.74 -2.12
CA GLU A 14 -15.46 -6.80 -1.20
C GLU A 14 -13.93 -6.73 -1.40
N ASP A 15 -13.30 -7.81 -1.88
CA ASP A 15 -11.84 -7.89 -2.08
C ASP A 15 -11.41 -7.74 -3.55
N THR A 16 -12.32 -7.33 -4.43
CA THR A 16 -12.04 -7.22 -5.85
C THR A 16 -11.71 -5.78 -6.23
N VAL A 17 -10.60 -5.60 -6.93
CA VAL A 17 -10.23 -4.34 -7.57
C VAL A 17 -10.30 -4.51 -9.08
N ILE A 18 -11.02 -3.61 -9.75
CA ILE A 18 -11.15 -3.58 -11.20
C ILE A 18 -10.38 -2.37 -11.71
N VAL A 19 -9.53 -2.59 -12.69
CA VAL A 19 -8.80 -1.54 -13.38
C VAL A 19 -9.15 -1.63 -14.86
N ALA A 20 -9.60 -0.51 -15.44
CA ALA A 20 -9.97 -0.43 -16.84
C ALA A 20 -9.43 0.86 -17.48
N GLU A 21 -8.93 0.77 -18.71
CA GLU A 21 -8.52 1.96 -19.44
C GLU A 21 -9.73 2.86 -19.75
N THR A 22 -9.56 4.16 -19.56
CA THR A 22 -10.65 5.12 -19.79
C THR A 22 -10.84 5.47 -21.26
N ARG A 23 -9.81 5.30 -22.08
CA ARG A 23 -9.74 5.73 -23.49
C ARG A 23 -9.82 7.26 -23.68
N THR A 24 -9.73 8.04 -22.60
CA THR A 24 -9.72 9.51 -22.66
C THR A 24 -8.31 10.10 -22.65
N GLY A 25 -7.30 9.32 -22.31
CA GLY A 25 -5.88 9.65 -22.34
C GLY A 25 -5.07 8.48 -22.87
N THR A 26 -3.75 8.63 -22.94
CA THR A 26 -2.87 7.59 -23.50
C THR A 26 -2.81 6.37 -22.56
N TYR A 27 -2.65 6.60 -21.25
CA TYR A 27 -2.50 5.53 -20.26
C TYR A 27 -3.44 5.67 -19.06
N THR A 28 -4.39 6.61 -19.12
CA THR A 28 -5.30 6.87 -18.01
C THR A 28 -6.17 5.66 -17.70
N GLN A 29 -6.13 5.23 -16.44
CA GLN A 29 -6.86 4.09 -15.92
C GLN A 29 -7.87 4.53 -14.87
N GLN A 30 -9.05 3.92 -14.91
CA GLN A 30 -10.02 4.01 -13.83
C GLN A 30 -9.88 2.78 -12.93
N ILE A 31 -9.73 3.01 -11.63
CA ILE A 31 -9.64 1.98 -10.59
C ILE A 31 -10.93 2.02 -9.80
N THR A 32 -11.58 0.87 -9.65
CA THR A 32 -12.75 0.69 -8.79
C THR A 32 -12.42 -0.32 -7.70
N ALA A 33 -12.49 0.10 -6.46
CA ALA A 33 -12.28 -0.73 -5.28
C ALA A 33 -13.51 -0.61 -4.35
N GLY A 34 -14.39 -1.60 -4.41
CA GLY A 34 -15.71 -1.50 -3.79
C GLY A 34 -16.47 -0.28 -4.32
N ARG A 35 -16.87 0.64 -3.42
CA ARG A 35 -17.55 1.90 -3.80
C ARG A 35 -16.61 3.06 -4.13
N HIS A 36 -15.29 2.86 -4.02
CA HIS A 36 -14.30 3.92 -4.24
C HIS A 36 -13.79 3.90 -5.67
N GLN A 37 -13.59 5.07 -6.22
CA GLN A 37 -13.02 5.26 -7.55
C GLN A 37 -11.77 6.14 -7.48
N LEU A 38 -10.73 5.75 -8.21
CA LEU A 38 -9.49 6.49 -8.34
C LEU A 38 -9.08 6.51 -9.82
N ILE A 39 -8.28 7.49 -10.16
CA ILE A 39 -7.63 7.56 -11.48
C ILE A 39 -6.14 7.30 -11.27
N ALA A 40 -5.57 6.50 -12.16
CA ALA A 40 -4.13 6.32 -12.29
C ALA A 40 -3.68 6.71 -13.69
N ASP A 41 -2.46 7.22 -13.81
CA ASP A 41 -1.87 7.59 -15.08
C ASP A 41 -0.34 7.57 -14.97
N GLU A 42 0.34 7.70 -16.09
CA GLU A 42 1.77 7.98 -16.12
C GLU A 42 2.02 9.50 -16.12
N PRO A 43 3.15 9.96 -15.56
CA PRO A 43 3.50 11.38 -15.61
C PRO A 43 3.82 11.83 -17.05
N ALA A 44 3.66 13.11 -17.32
CA ALA A 44 4.05 13.70 -18.59
C ALA A 44 5.60 13.61 -18.76
N PRO A 45 6.12 13.40 -20.00
CA PRO A 45 5.41 13.37 -21.28
C PRO A 45 4.89 11.98 -21.67
N THR A 46 5.09 10.95 -20.86
CA THR A 46 4.66 9.57 -21.16
C THR A 46 3.15 9.44 -21.12
N GLY A 47 2.51 9.94 -20.08
CA GLY A 47 1.06 10.03 -19.92
C GLY A 47 0.59 11.47 -19.79
N ASP A 48 -0.61 11.64 -19.31
CA ASP A 48 -1.28 12.94 -19.16
C ASP A 48 -1.24 13.48 -17.71
N ASP A 49 -0.58 12.73 -16.79
CA ASP A 49 -0.48 13.09 -15.36
C ASP A 49 -1.86 13.32 -14.70
N ALA A 50 -2.87 12.54 -15.12
CA ALA A 50 -4.24 12.66 -14.61
C ALA A 50 -4.43 12.03 -13.22
N GLY A 51 -3.46 11.27 -12.75
CA GLY A 51 -3.46 10.62 -11.43
C GLY A 51 -2.08 10.05 -11.07
N PRO A 52 -1.95 9.47 -9.86
CA PRO A 52 -0.72 8.83 -9.45
C PRO A 52 -0.36 7.66 -10.37
N ASN A 53 0.94 7.42 -10.54
CA ASN A 53 1.42 6.27 -11.30
C ASN A 53 1.29 4.97 -10.48
N PRO A 54 1.44 3.78 -11.11
CA PRO A 54 1.30 2.50 -10.41
C PRO A 54 2.23 2.31 -9.20
N TYR A 55 3.48 2.81 -9.28
CA TYR A 55 4.40 2.75 -8.14
C TYR A 55 3.98 3.68 -6.99
N ASP A 56 3.43 4.86 -7.31
CA ASP A 56 2.87 5.75 -6.29
C ASP A 56 1.73 5.08 -5.53
N LEU A 57 0.87 4.33 -6.23
CA LEU A 57 -0.21 3.55 -5.63
C LEU A 57 0.32 2.43 -4.73
N LEU A 58 1.38 1.73 -5.15
CA LEU A 58 2.03 0.70 -4.35
C LEU A 58 2.62 1.30 -3.06
N LEU A 59 3.33 2.42 -3.17
CA LEU A 59 3.90 3.13 -2.02
C LEU A 59 2.79 3.69 -1.12
N ALA A 60 1.71 4.21 -1.69
CA ALA A 60 0.56 4.69 -0.93
C ALA A 60 -0.11 3.57 -0.13
N ALA A 61 -0.25 2.38 -0.72
CA ALA A 61 -0.77 1.20 -0.03
C ALA A 61 0.10 0.82 1.18
N LEU A 62 1.42 0.75 0.99
CA LEU A 62 2.36 0.47 2.08
C LEU A 62 2.32 1.57 3.15
N GLY A 63 2.30 2.84 2.76
CA GLY A 63 2.26 3.98 3.69
C GLY A 63 0.99 4.03 4.51
N ALA A 64 -0.16 3.86 3.86
CA ALA A 64 -1.47 3.82 4.52
C ALA A 64 -1.55 2.66 5.53
N CYS A 65 -1.18 1.45 5.10
CA CYS A 65 -1.17 0.27 5.97
C CYS A 65 -0.24 0.45 7.17
N THR A 66 0.97 0.99 6.95
CA THR A 66 1.92 1.30 8.03
C THR A 66 1.32 2.27 9.05
N SER A 67 0.78 3.38 8.58
CA SER A 67 0.18 4.42 9.43
C SER A 67 -1.00 3.88 10.24
N MET A 68 -1.91 3.14 9.59
CA MET A 68 -3.06 2.52 10.24
C MET A 68 -2.63 1.49 11.30
N THR A 69 -1.65 0.66 11.00
CA THR A 69 -1.13 -0.36 11.94
C THR A 69 -0.52 0.27 13.18
N ILE A 70 0.28 1.34 13.01
CA ILE A 70 0.85 2.11 14.11
C ILE A 70 -0.27 2.74 14.96
N ARG A 71 -1.24 3.39 14.32
CA ARG A 71 -2.38 4.02 14.99
C ARG A 71 -3.16 3.02 15.81
N MET A 72 -3.55 1.90 15.22
CA MET A 72 -4.31 0.85 15.91
C MET A 72 -3.58 0.30 17.15
N TYR A 73 -2.27 0.15 17.06
CA TYR A 73 -1.47 -0.31 18.19
C TYR A 73 -1.40 0.74 19.30
N ALA A 74 -1.12 2.01 18.96
CA ALA A 74 -1.02 3.09 19.91
C ALA A 74 -2.36 3.33 20.64
N ASP A 75 -3.48 3.30 19.91
CA ASP A 75 -4.81 3.49 20.48
C ASP A 75 -5.17 2.36 21.45
N ARG A 76 -4.86 1.09 21.10
CA ARG A 76 -5.06 -0.05 21.99
C ARG A 76 -4.22 0.02 23.27
N LYS A 77 -3.05 0.67 23.18
CA LYS A 77 -2.15 0.90 24.33
C LYS A 77 -2.46 2.21 25.07
N GLU A 78 -3.43 2.98 24.60
CA GLU A 78 -3.77 4.30 25.13
C GLU A 78 -2.55 5.24 25.18
N TRP A 79 -1.65 5.12 24.17
CA TRP A 79 -0.47 5.97 24.07
C TRP A 79 -0.81 7.32 23.43
N PRO A 80 -0.22 8.43 23.87
CA PRO A 80 -0.56 9.78 23.41
C PRO A 80 0.02 10.10 22.02
N LEU A 81 -0.19 9.23 21.05
CA LEU A 81 0.19 9.43 19.66
C LEU A 81 -0.78 10.41 18.99
N LYS A 82 -0.31 11.59 18.61
CA LYS A 82 -1.12 12.63 17.93
C LYS A 82 -1.23 12.38 16.43
N ARG A 83 -0.09 12.12 15.77
CA ARG A 83 -0.03 11.96 14.31
C ARG A 83 1.05 10.99 13.89
N VAL A 84 0.76 10.24 12.83
CA VAL A 84 1.72 9.43 12.06
C VAL A 84 1.86 10.05 10.69
N ARG A 85 3.09 10.23 10.21
CA ARG A 85 3.41 10.58 8.84
C ARG A 85 4.40 9.57 8.31
N VAL A 86 4.13 9.02 7.12
CA VAL A 86 4.98 8.05 6.45
C VAL A 86 5.40 8.62 5.12
N THR A 87 6.70 8.71 4.89
CA THR A 87 7.28 9.13 3.62
C THR A 87 7.98 7.93 2.99
N LEU A 88 7.68 7.65 1.72
CA LEU A 88 8.21 6.49 1.02
C LEU A 88 8.86 6.91 -0.29
N ARG A 89 9.90 6.18 -0.66
CA ARG A 89 10.60 6.33 -1.93
C ARG A 89 10.94 4.96 -2.48
N HIS A 90 10.66 4.74 -3.76
CA HIS A 90 11.10 3.58 -4.50
C HIS A 90 12.36 3.90 -5.29
N SER A 91 13.29 2.97 -5.32
CA SER A 91 14.51 3.03 -6.13
C SER A 91 14.95 1.61 -6.51
N ARG A 92 15.91 1.51 -7.42
CA ARG A 92 16.58 0.25 -7.70
C ARG A 92 18.03 0.36 -7.27
N ILE A 93 18.49 -0.58 -6.48
CA ILE A 93 19.86 -0.65 -6.01
C ILE A 93 20.55 -1.91 -6.54
N HIS A 94 21.88 -1.89 -6.63
CA HIS A 94 22.63 -3.09 -6.94
C HIS A 94 22.49 -4.11 -5.81
N ALA A 95 22.29 -5.37 -6.18
CA ALA A 95 22.14 -6.46 -5.21
C ALA A 95 23.35 -6.57 -4.27
N ARG A 96 24.57 -6.28 -4.77
CA ARG A 96 25.82 -6.25 -3.98
C ARG A 96 25.83 -5.21 -2.86
N ASP A 97 25.01 -4.17 -2.97
CA ASP A 97 24.92 -3.09 -1.97
C ASP A 97 23.91 -3.41 -0.85
N CYS A 98 23.27 -4.57 -0.92
CA CYS A 98 22.33 -5.06 0.08
C CYS A 98 22.92 -6.30 0.79
N ALA A 99 23.41 -6.13 2.00
CA ALA A 99 24.05 -7.20 2.77
C ALA A 99 23.07 -8.29 3.26
N GLU A 100 21.79 -7.95 3.38
CA GLU A 100 20.73 -8.84 3.91
C GLU A 100 19.83 -9.43 2.81
N CYS A 101 20.12 -9.13 1.52
CA CYS A 101 19.29 -9.58 0.42
C CYS A 101 19.74 -10.97 -0.09
N GLU A 102 18.77 -11.80 -0.45
CA GLU A 102 19.05 -13.13 -1.05
C GLU A 102 19.61 -13.02 -2.48
N THR A 103 19.17 -12.02 -3.23
CA THR A 103 19.67 -11.75 -4.58
C THR A 103 21.07 -11.16 -4.49
N THR A 104 22.03 -11.78 -5.16
CA THR A 104 23.45 -11.39 -5.11
C THR A 104 23.95 -10.73 -6.40
N VAL A 105 23.20 -10.82 -7.50
CA VAL A 105 23.59 -10.33 -8.83
C VAL A 105 22.47 -9.48 -9.43
N GLY A 106 22.84 -8.38 -10.07
CA GLY A 106 21.89 -7.48 -10.73
C GLY A 106 21.34 -6.40 -9.81
N PHE A 107 20.07 -6.05 -10.01
CA PHE A 107 19.39 -5.00 -9.26
C PHE A 107 18.22 -5.59 -8.47
N ILE A 108 17.93 -4.97 -7.37
CA ILE A 108 16.73 -5.22 -6.57
C ILE A 108 15.92 -3.94 -6.42
N ASP A 109 14.62 -4.08 -6.26
CA ASP A 109 13.75 -2.96 -5.90
C ASP A 109 13.93 -2.66 -4.41
N HIS A 110 14.06 -1.39 -4.10
CA HIS A 110 14.28 -0.91 -2.74
C HIS A 110 13.28 0.17 -2.41
N ILE A 111 12.64 0.04 -1.25
CA ILE A 111 11.69 1.04 -0.74
C ILE A 111 12.23 1.60 0.56
N ASP A 112 12.59 2.88 0.54
CA ASP A 112 12.88 3.64 1.76
C ASP A 112 11.57 4.08 2.40
N ARG A 113 11.43 3.86 3.69
CA ARG A 113 10.27 4.27 4.49
C ARG A 113 10.71 5.03 5.72
N SER A 114 10.39 6.32 5.79
CA SER A 114 10.62 7.18 6.95
C SER A 114 9.31 7.42 7.68
N ILE A 115 9.32 7.25 9.01
CA ILE A 115 8.15 7.39 9.86
C ILE A 115 8.37 8.51 10.86
N GLU A 116 7.47 9.50 10.85
CA GLU A 116 7.42 10.60 11.80
C GLU A 116 6.25 10.40 12.75
N LEU A 117 6.56 10.37 14.04
CA LEU A 117 5.58 10.22 15.11
C LEU A 117 5.50 11.49 15.93
N THR A 118 4.33 12.12 15.95
CA THR A 118 4.06 13.30 16.77
C THR A 118 3.22 12.90 17.98
N GLY A 119 3.57 13.38 19.14
CA GLY A 119 2.89 13.10 20.41
C GLY A 119 3.89 13.03 21.56
N ASP A 120 3.40 13.00 22.78
CA ASP A 120 4.21 12.88 24.00
C ASP A 120 4.55 11.42 24.27
N LEU A 121 5.41 10.89 23.40
CA LEU A 121 5.88 9.49 23.41
C LEU A 121 7.31 9.44 23.93
N ASP A 122 7.58 8.52 24.83
CA ASP A 122 8.94 8.23 25.26
C ASP A 122 9.73 7.40 24.21
N HIS A 123 11.02 7.19 24.43
CA HIS A 123 11.88 6.45 23.50
C HIS A 123 11.40 5.00 23.31
N ALA A 124 11.04 4.32 24.38
CA ALA A 124 10.59 2.93 24.33
C ALA A 124 9.29 2.78 23.52
N GLN A 125 8.38 3.73 23.67
CA GLN A 125 7.14 3.77 22.87
C GLN A 125 7.43 4.00 21.38
N ARG A 126 8.35 4.93 21.06
CA ARG A 126 8.76 5.20 19.67
C ARG A 126 9.42 3.99 19.03
N ASP A 127 10.37 3.37 19.71
CA ASP A 127 11.05 2.15 19.23
C ASP A 127 10.05 1.01 19.03
N ARG A 128 9.10 0.87 19.95
CA ARG A 128 8.04 -0.14 19.81
C ARG A 128 7.15 0.11 18.61
N LEU A 129 6.75 1.35 18.36
CA LEU A 129 5.93 1.70 17.19
C LEU A 129 6.69 1.49 15.88
N LEU A 130 8.00 1.69 15.86
CA LEU A 130 8.83 1.37 14.70
C LEU A 130 8.82 -0.15 14.42
N LEU A 131 8.94 -0.98 15.43
CA LEU A 131 8.83 -2.45 15.28
C LEU A 131 7.41 -2.88 14.83
N ILE A 132 6.38 -2.16 15.28
CA ILE A 132 5.00 -2.42 14.85
C ILE A 132 4.80 -2.09 13.38
N ALA A 133 5.49 -1.08 12.84
CA ALA A 133 5.47 -0.76 11.41
C ALA A 133 5.88 -1.95 10.53
N GLU A 134 6.84 -2.79 10.99
CA GLU A 134 7.28 -4.00 10.28
C GLU A 134 6.20 -5.10 10.22
N ARG A 135 5.17 -5.01 11.05
CA ARG A 135 4.06 -5.96 11.11
C ARG A 135 2.86 -5.56 10.25
N CYS A 136 2.97 -4.45 9.54
CA CYS A 136 1.95 -4.02 8.59
C CYS A 136 1.71 -5.13 7.54
N PRO A 137 0.46 -5.56 7.28
CA PRO A 137 0.16 -6.64 6.34
C PRO A 137 0.73 -6.42 4.94
N VAL A 138 0.69 -5.20 4.42
CA VAL A 138 1.26 -4.88 3.09
C VAL A 138 2.78 -5.02 3.11
N HIS A 139 3.47 -4.60 4.19
CA HIS A 139 4.90 -4.83 4.34
C HIS A 139 5.22 -6.33 4.29
N GLN A 140 4.47 -7.14 5.02
CA GLN A 140 4.69 -8.59 5.03
C GLN A 140 4.44 -9.21 3.66
N THR A 141 3.43 -8.75 2.92
CA THR A 141 3.19 -9.20 1.54
C THR A 141 4.37 -8.85 0.64
N LEU A 142 4.89 -7.63 0.71
CA LEU A 142 6.01 -7.18 -0.13
C LEU A 142 7.35 -7.84 0.19
N THR A 143 7.51 -8.38 1.39
CA THR A 143 8.75 -9.02 1.86
C THR A 143 8.66 -10.55 1.92
N SER A 144 7.59 -11.14 1.42
CA SER A 144 7.37 -12.58 1.32
C SER A 144 7.12 -13.01 -0.12
N GLU A 145 7.01 -14.30 -0.34
CA GLU A 145 6.68 -14.83 -1.66
C GLU A 145 5.24 -14.44 -2.05
N VAL A 146 5.09 -13.84 -3.23
CA VAL A 146 3.81 -13.49 -3.83
C VAL A 146 3.62 -14.26 -5.14
N ARG A 147 2.54 -15.02 -5.24
CA ARG A 147 2.17 -15.72 -6.47
C ARG A 147 1.09 -14.95 -7.21
N VAL A 148 1.38 -14.54 -8.43
CA VAL A 148 0.42 -13.94 -9.35
C VAL A 148 0.01 -14.97 -10.40
N THR A 149 -1.30 -15.18 -10.56
CA THR A 149 -1.86 -16.07 -11.57
C THR A 149 -2.66 -15.24 -12.58
N THR A 150 -2.44 -15.49 -13.86
CA THR A 150 -3.07 -14.71 -14.95
C THR A 150 -3.90 -15.64 -15.83
N SER A 151 -5.09 -15.20 -16.21
CA SER A 151 -5.96 -15.89 -17.18
C SER A 151 -6.59 -14.88 -18.13
N LEU A 152 -6.90 -15.34 -19.33
CA LEU A 152 -7.70 -14.59 -20.31
C LEU A 152 -9.17 -15.05 -20.20
N VAL A 153 -10.11 -14.12 -20.20
CA VAL A 153 -11.56 -14.36 -20.13
C VAL A 153 -12.23 -13.89 -21.41
#